data_6ccd3e257cc653293f4b9348c130c5a3
#
_entry.id   6ccd3e257cc653293f4b9348c130c5a3
#
_cell.length_a   1.000
_cell.length_b   1.000
_cell.length_c   1.000
_cell.angle_alpha   90.00
_cell.angle_beta   90.00
_cell.angle_gamma   90.00
#
_symmetry.space_group_name_H-M   'P 1'
#
loop_
_entity.id
_entity.type
_entity.pdbx_description
1 polymer ?
#
loop_
_entity_poly.entity_id
_entity_poly.type
_entity_poly.pdbx_seq_one_letter_code
_entity_poly.pdbx_strand_id
1 'polypeptide(L)'
;MPGPDASLPDLVLRRLAISEQVAAAKFGAGRPVDDPVREQRELARVRVLAREIGLDPDLAAGFLSDQIAASKQVQHRLFTHWSAHPGDLPEGGPDLSVLRAELDGLTVALLDRLAATGSEALEPPESPDELQEPLRTAFRTLTRQRPAPGGSGNGP
;
A
#
# COMPACT_ATOMS: atom_id res chain seq x y z
N MET A 1 0.41 -11.26 12.70
CA MET A 1 -0.86 -11.38 11.99
C MET A 1 -1.77 -10.22 12.36
N PRO A 2 -2.31 -9.48 11.40
CA PRO A 2 -3.38 -8.55 11.73
C PRO A 2 -4.56 -9.33 12.27
N GLY A 3 -5.16 -8.83 13.35
CA GLY A 3 -6.38 -9.42 13.90
C GLY A 3 -7.53 -9.34 12.89
N PRO A 4 -8.58 -10.19 13.04
CA PRO A 4 -9.72 -10.19 12.14
C PRO A 4 -10.48 -8.86 12.11
N ASP A 5 -10.25 -8.00 13.09
CA ASP A 5 -10.90 -6.69 13.24
C ASP A 5 -10.03 -5.51 12.74
N ALA A 6 -8.87 -5.78 12.12
CA ALA A 6 -8.02 -4.72 11.60
C ALA A 6 -8.75 -3.95 10.50
N SER A 7 -8.85 -2.62 10.64
CA SER A 7 -9.45 -1.76 9.63
C SER A 7 -8.56 -1.63 8.38
N LEU A 8 -9.16 -1.22 7.28
CA LEU A 8 -8.39 -0.98 6.05
C LEU A 8 -7.27 0.05 6.26
N PRO A 9 -7.50 1.20 6.93
CA PRO A 9 -6.43 2.13 7.26
C PRO A 9 -5.31 1.51 8.09
N ASP A 10 -5.63 0.67 9.08
CA ASP A 10 -4.63 -0.02 9.90
C ASP A 10 -3.74 -0.94 9.05
N LEU A 11 -4.33 -1.67 8.11
CA LEU A 11 -3.61 -2.56 7.20
C LEU A 11 -2.70 -1.77 6.25
N VAL A 12 -3.16 -0.64 5.75
CA VAL A 12 -2.35 0.26 4.91
C VAL A 12 -1.15 0.80 5.68
N LEU A 13 -1.35 1.26 6.91
CA LEU A 13 -0.26 1.73 7.76
C LEU A 13 0.76 0.63 8.05
N ARG A 14 0.29 -0.58 8.32
CA ARG A 14 1.17 -1.74 8.53
C ARG A 14 2.00 -2.05 7.29
N ARG A 15 1.39 -1.98 6.11
CA ARG A 15 2.10 -2.19 4.85
C ARG A 15 3.18 -1.12 4.63
N LEU A 16 2.92 0.13 4.95
CA LEU A 16 3.91 1.21 4.88
C LEU A 16 5.06 1.00 5.87
N ALA A 17 4.77 0.51 7.08
CA ALA A 17 5.80 0.17 8.06
C ALA A 17 6.73 -0.95 7.55
N ILE A 18 6.18 -1.98 6.90
CA ILE A 18 6.99 -3.03 6.26
C ILE A 18 7.81 -2.46 5.09
N SER A 19 7.29 -1.49 4.37
CA SER A 19 8.01 -0.81 3.28
C SER A 19 9.31 -0.15 3.74
N GLU A 20 9.36 0.35 4.97
CA GLU A 20 10.61 0.87 5.55
C GLU A 20 11.65 -0.24 5.73
N GLN A 21 11.24 -1.41 6.19
CA GLN A 21 12.13 -2.57 6.32
C GLN A 21 12.58 -3.10 4.95
N VAL A 22 11.68 -3.10 3.97
CA VAL A 22 12.01 -3.46 2.58
C VAL A 22 13.06 -2.51 2.02
N ALA A 23 12.93 -1.21 2.26
CA ALA A 23 13.91 -0.22 1.84
C ALA A 23 15.29 -0.52 2.44
N ALA A 24 15.36 -0.83 3.74
CA ALA A 24 16.62 -1.18 4.39
C ALA A 24 17.27 -2.43 3.79
N ALA A 25 16.49 -3.47 3.54
CA ALA A 25 16.98 -4.71 2.93
C ALA A 25 17.49 -4.47 1.50
N LYS A 26 16.76 -3.70 0.69
CA LYS A 26 17.17 -3.36 -0.68
C LYS A 26 18.42 -2.48 -0.71
N PHE A 27 18.46 -1.45 0.12
CA PHE A 27 19.60 -0.54 0.20
C PHE A 27 20.89 -1.27 0.61
N GLY A 28 20.79 -2.11 1.64
CA GLY A 28 21.92 -2.93 2.11
C GLY A 28 22.42 -3.94 1.08
N ALA A 29 21.53 -4.44 0.21
CA ALA A 29 21.86 -5.39 -0.86
C ALA A 29 22.26 -4.71 -2.19
N GLY A 30 22.26 -3.39 -2.25
CA GLY A 30 22.53 -2.64 -3.48
C GLY A 30 21.45 -2.79 -4.55
N ARG A 31 20.21 -3.08 -4.14
CA ARG A 31 19.07 -3.24 -5.06
C ARG A 31 18.30 -1.93 -5.21
N PRO A 32 17.75 -1.64 -6.41
CA PRO A 32 16.91 -0.45 -6.62
C PRO A 32 15.55 -0.59 -5.94
N VAL A 33 14.90 0.55 -5.67
CA VAL A 33 13.51 0.58 -5.19
C VAL A 33 12.56 -0.01 -6.23
N ASP A 34 12.70 0.41 -7.48
CA ASP A 34 11.81 0.00 -8.56
C ASP A 34 12.11 -1.42 -9.04
N ASP A 35 11.06 -2.23 -9.15
CA ASP A 35 11.10 -3.60 -9.68
C ASP A 35 9.86 -3.81 -10.57
N PRO A 36 9.89 -3.32 -11.81
CA PRO A 36 8.71 -3.34 -12.68
C PRO A 36 8.16 -4.74 -12.96
N VAL A 37 9.03 -5.75 -13.07
CA VAL A 37 8.61 -7.13 -13.32
C VAL A 37 7.81 -7.67 -12.14
N ARG A 38 8.31 -7.46 -10.92
CA ARG A 38 7.60 -7.88 -9.71
C ARG A 38 6.28 -7.12 -9.55
N GLU A 39 6.27 -5.83 -9.80
CA GLU A 39 5.06 -4.99 -9.69
C GLU A 39 3.96 -5.52 -10.63
N GLN A 40 4.29 -5.87 -11.86
CA GLN A 40 3.33 -6.44 -12.80
C GLN A 40 2.80 -7.82 -12.36
N ARG A 41 3.66 -8.66 -11.81
CA ARG A 41 3.25 -9.95 -11.24
C ARG A 41 2.28 -9.78 -10.07
N GLU A 42 2.55 -8.83 -9.19
CA GLU A 42 1.68 -8.53 -8.04
C GLU A 42 0.31 -8.04 -8.49
N LEU A 43 0.26 -7.16 -9.49
CA LEU A 43 -1.01 -6.67 -10.04
C LEU A 43 -1.81 -7.80 -10.70
N ALA A 44 -1.16 -8.66 -11.46
CA ALA A 44 -1.81 -9.82 -12.09
C ALA A 44 -2.37 -10.79 -11.03
N ARG A 45 -1.59 -11.06 -9.97
CA ARG A 45 -2.02 -11.90 -8.85
C ARG A 45 -3.23 -11.32 -8.15
N VAL A 46 -3.24 -10.03 -7.89
CA VAL A 46 -4.35 -9.35 -7.20
C VAL A 46 -5.64 -9.43 -8.02
N ARG A 47 -5.57 -9.34 -9.35
CA ARG A 47 -6.74 -9.52 -10.21
C ARG A 47 -7.35 -10.92 -10.06
N VAL A 48 -6.52 -11.95 -9.98
CA VAL A 48 -6.98 -13.32 -9.77
C VAL A 48 -7.64 -13.47 -8.39
N LEU A 49 -6.97 -13.00 -7.34
CA LEU A 49 -7.50 -13.05 -5.97
C LEU A 49 -8.83 -12.31 -5.85
N ALA A 50 -8.95 -11.15 -6.49
CA ALA A 50 -10.17 -10.35 -6.48
C ALA A 50 -11.35 -11.12 -7.09
N ARG A 51 -11.15 -11.79 -8.22
CA ARG A 51 -12.18 -12.61 -8.85
C ARG A 51 -12.65 -13.73 -7.93
N GLU A 52 -11.76 -14.37 -7.20
CA GLU A 52 -12.08 -15.46 -6.27
C GLU A 52 -13.00 -15.01 -5.13
N ILE A 53 -12.90 -13.77 -4.69
CA ILE A 53 -13.70 -13.23 -3.58
C ILE A 53 -14.86 -12.32 -4.05
N GLY A 54 -15.11 -12.24 -5.34
CA GLY A 54 -16.19 -11.40 -5.88
C GLY A 54 -15.93 -9.90 -5.87
N LEU A 55 -14.66 -9.49 -5.76
CA LEU A 55 -14.26 -8.09 -5.84
C LEU A 55 -13.93 -7.73 -7.29
N ASP A 56 -14.27 -6.50 -7.71
CA ASP A 56 -13.91 -5.99 -9.04
C ASP A 56 -12.39 -6.05 -9.23
N PRO A 57 -11.88 -6.80 -10.23
CA PRO A 57 -10.45 -6.91 -10.47
C PRO A 57 -9.76 -5.58 -10.79
N ASP A 58 -10.43 -4.67 -11.47
CA ASP A 58 -9.88 -3.35 -11.81
C ASP A 58 -9.77 -2.46 -10.58
N LEU A 59 -10.75 -2.50 -9.71
CA LEU A 59 -10.71 -1.80 -8.42
C LEU A 59 -9.56 -2.32 -7.56
N ALA A 60 -9.43 -3.64 -7.45
CA ALA A 60 -8.37 -4.29 -6.67
C ALA A 60 -6.98 -3.94 -7.21
N ALA A 61 -6.79 -4.01 -8.52
CA ALA A 61 -5.53 -3.67 -9.16
C ALA A 61 -5.18 -2.19 -9.01
N GLY A 62 -6.15 -1.30 -9.15
CA GLY A 62 -5.97 0.14 -8.92
C GLY A 62 -5.57 0.44 -7.49
N PHE A 63 -6.24 -0.19 -6.53
CA PHE A 63 -5.92 -0.06 -5.11
C PHE A 63 -4.52 -0.59 -4.78
N LEU A 64 -4.13 -1.77 -5.30
CA LEU A 64 -2.76 -2.27 -5.08
C LEU A 64 -1.72 -1.39 -5.77
N SER A 65 -1.99 -0.89 -6.97
CA SER A 65 -1.11 0.07 -7.65
C SER A 65 -0.84 1.30 -6.78
N ASP A 66 -1.86 1.80 -6.08
CA ASP A 66 -1.71 2.90 -5.12
C ASP A 66 -0.82 2.50 -3.92
N GLN A 67 -0.96 1.27 -3.41
CA GLN A 67 -0.12 0.78 -2.32
C GLN A 67 1.35 0.68 -2.75
N ILE A 68 1.59 0.18 -3.94
CA ILE A 68 2.95 0.10 -4.52
C ILE A 68 3.54 1.50 -4.66
N ALA A 69 2.80 2.46 -5.20
CA ALA A 69 3.24 3.84 -5.35
C ALA A 69 3.57 4.49 -4.00
N ALA A 70 2.72 4.30 -3.00
CA ALA A 70 2.94 4.80 -1.64
C ALA A 70 4.20 4.18 -1.00
N SER A 71 4.38 2.88 -1.16
CA SER A 71 5.57 2.16 -0.69
C SER A 71 6.85 2.72 -1.34
N LYS A 72 6.82 2.99 -2.64
CA LYS A 72 7.96 3.56 -3.35
C LYS A 72 8.30 4.97 -2.86
N GLN A 73 7.33 5.78 -2.53
CA GLN A 73 7.56 7.11 -1.94
C GLN A 73 8.34 6.99 -0.62
N VAL A 74 7.94 6.09 0.26
CA VAL A 74 8.63 5.81 1.53
C VAL A 74 10.06 5.31 1.26
N GLN A 75 10.23 4.36 0.37
CA GLN A 75 11.53 3.76 0.06
C GLN A 75 12.50 4.77 -0.57
N HIS A 76 12.05 5.59 -1.51
CA HIS A 76 12.89 6.62 -2.14
C HIS A 76 13.34 7.67 -1.13
N ARG A 77 12.45 8.09 -0.24
CA ARG A 77 12.82 9.03 0.84
C ARG A 77 13.91 8.45 1.72
N LEU A 78 13.79 7.19 2.12
CA LEU A 78 14.78 6.51 2.96
C LEU A 78 16.09 6.30 2.21
N PHE A 79 16.05 5.93 0.95
CA PHE A 79 17.26 5.82 0.11
C PHE A 79 18.02 7.13 0.04
N THR A 80 17.33 8.23 -0.17
CA THR A 80 17.92 9.58 -0.18
C THR A 80 18.56 9.89 1.17
N HIS A 81 17.85 9.59 2.27
CA HIS A 81 18.35 9.84 3.62
C HIS A 81 19.62 9.03 3.92
N TRP A 82 19.60 7.73 3.65
CA TRP A 82 20.75 6.86 3.93
C TRP A 82 21.94 7.11 3.01
N SER A 83 21.72 7.61 1.80
CA SER A 83 22.81 8.03 0.92
C SER A 83 23.56 9.22 1.49
N ALA A 84 22.86 10.13 2.16
CA ALA A 84 23.47 11.28 2.85
C ALA A 84 23.95 10.94 4.27
N HIS A 85 23.30 9.98 4.95
CA HIS A 85 23.55 9.58 6.33
C HIS A 85 23.65 8.05 6.46
N PRO A 86 24.74 7.43 5.95
CA PRO A 86 24.86 5.96 5.94
C PRO A 86 24.82 5.32 7.33
N GLY A 87 25.21 6.07 8.38
CA GLY A 87 25.16 5.58 9.76
C GLY A 87 23.74 5.36 10.30
N ASP A 88 22.73 5.91 9.64
CA ASP A 88 21.32 5.78 10.04
C ASP A 88 20.66 4.53 9.45
N LEU A 89 21.34 3.79 8.55
CA LEU A 89 20.81 2.55 7.99
C LEU A 89 20.68 1.49 9.10
N PRO A 90 19.46 0.94 9.34
CA PRO A 90 19.28 -0.12 10.31
C PRO A 90 20.06 -1.38 9.93
N GLU A 91 20.68 -2.02 10.92
CA GLU A 91 21.39 -3.30 10.76
C GLU A 91 20.53 -4.46 11.27
N GLY A 92 20.68 -5.65 10.66
CA GLY A 92 20.12 -6.88 11.17
C GLY A 92 18.62 -7.07 11.00
N GLY A 93 18.01 -6.38 10.04
CA GLY A 93 16.60 -6.57 9.71
C GLY A 93 16.31 -7.90 9.01
N PRO A 94 15.01 -8.26 8.86
CA PRO A 94 14.60 -9.47 8.15
C PRO A 94 15.08 -9.48 6.69
N ASP A 95 15.25 -10.69 6.14
CA ASP A 95 15.54 -10.85 4.72
C ASP A 95 14.37 -10.37 3.86
N LEU A 96 14.67 -9.91 2.65
CA LEU A 96 13.67 -9.44 1.70
C LEU A 96 12.61 -10.51 1.40
N SER A 97 12.98 -11.79 1.35
CA SER A 97 12.05 -12.90 1.15
C SER A 97 11.00 -13.01 2.27
N VAL A 98 11.42 -12.81 3.52
CA VAL A 98 10.51 -12.80 4.69
C VAL A 98 9.55 -11.62 4.60
N LEU A 99 10.05 -10.43 4.30
CA LEU A 99 9.23 -9.23 4.15
C LEU A 99 8.23 -9.36 3.01
N ARG A 100 8.64 -9.96 1.89
CA ARG A 100 7.74 -10.21 0.75
C ARG A 100 6.62 -11.19 1.11
N ALA A 101 6.90 -12.22 1.92
CA ALA A 101 5.87 -13.13 2.41
C ALA A 101 4.86 -12.40 3.32
N GLU A 102 5.33 -11.50 4.18
CA GLU A 102 4.45 -10.66 5.01
C GLU A 102 3.59 -9.73 4.15
N LEU A 103 4.17 -9.10 3.13
CA LEU A 103 3.43 -8.26 2.18
C LEU A 103 2.35 -9.04 1.43
N ASP A 104 2.64 -10.26 1.02
CA ASP A 104 1.67 -11.13 0.36
C ASP A 104 0.48 -11.43 1.27
N GLY A 105 0.72 -11.73 2.53
CA GLY A 105 -0.33 -11.92 3.53
C GLY A 105 -1.16 -10.66 3.77
N LEU A 106 -0.52 -9.50 3.84
CA LEU A 106 -1.22 -8.22 3.97
C LEU A 106 -2.06 -7.89 2.74
N THR A 107 -1.57 -8.22 1.55
CA THR A 107 -2.34 -8.03 0.31
C THR A 107 -3.65 -8.80 0.36
N VAL A 108 -3.63 -10.06 0.78
CA VAL A 108 -4.86 -10.86 0.94
C VAL A 108 -5.80 -10.20 1.97
N ALA A 109 -5.27 -9.81 3.13
CA ALA A 109 -6.06 -9.14 4.17
C ALA A 109 -6.67 -7.82 3.68
N LEU A 110 -5.92 -7.02 2.93
CA LEU A 110 -6.39 -5.77 2.32
C LEU A 110 -7.55 -6.00 1.36
N LEU A 111 -7.44 -7.01 0.49
CA LEU A 111 -8.50 -7.34 -0.47
C LEU A 111 -9.75 -7.86 0.22
N ASP A 112 -9.61 -8.73 1.21
CA ASP A 112 -10.74 -9.24 2.00
C ASP A 112 -11.44 -8.09 2.71
N ARG A 113 -10.70 -7.18 3.28
CA ARG A 113 -11.26 -6.02 3.99
C ARG A 113 -11.92 -5.05 3.04
N LEU A 114 -11.33 -4.80 1.88
CA LEU A 114 -11.91 -3.95 0.84
C LEU A 114 -13.26 -4.53 0.35
N ALA A 115 -13.33 -5.83 0.14
CA ALA A 115 -14.56 -6.50 -0.25
C ALA A 115 -15.65 -6.40 0.83
N ALA A 116 -15.28 -6.48 2.12
CA ALA A 116 -16.22 -6.39 3.24
C ALA A 116 -16.70 -4.97 3.51
N THR A 117 -15.86 -3.97 3.25
CA THR A 117 -16.16 -2.55 3.57
C THR A 117 -17.11 -1.92 2.55
N GLY A 118 -17.14 -2.41 1.31
CA GLY A 118 -17.96 -1.84 0.25
C GLY A 118 -17.52 -0.42 -0.13
N SER A 119 -18.50 0.43 -0.47
CA SER A 119 -18.24 1.79 -0.93
C SER A 119 -18.20 2.84 0.19
N GLU A 120 -18.04 2.43 1.45
CA GLU A 120 -17.88 3.39 2.54
C GLU A 120 -16.65 4.27 2.31
N ALA A 121 -16.83 5.55 2.60
CA ALA A 121 -15.79 6.55 2.38
C ALA A 121 -14.54 6.24 3.18
N LEU A 122 -13.49 5.87 2.49
CA LEU A 122 -12.21 5.57 3.09
C LEU A 122 -11.31 6.78 2.91
N GLU A 123 -11.16 7.53 3.99
CA GLU A 123 -10.22 8.64 4.04
C GLU A 123 -8.91 8.17 4.68
N PRO A 124 -7.78 8.75 4.25
CA PRO A 124 -6.51 8.45 4.90
C PRO A 124 -6.61 8.78 6.41
N PRO A 125 -6.05 7.93 7.28
CA PRO A 125 -6.03 8.22 8.70
C PRO A 125 -5.12 9.41 9.01
N GLU A 126 -5.35 10.07 10.13
CA GLU A 126 -4.42 11.05 10.65
C GLU A 126 -3.06 10.39 10.92
N SER A 127 -2.00 11.05 10.53
CA SER A 127 -0.66 10.48 10.57
C SER A 127 0.40 11.57 10.71
N PRO A 128 1.62 11.20 11.15
CA PRO A 128 2.76 12.11 11.09
C PRO A 128 2.96 12.69 9.69
N ASP A 129 3.48 13.91 9.62
CA ASP A 129 3.67 14.65 8.36
C ASP A 129 4.40 13.83 7.29
N GLU A 130 5.35 13.00 7.70
CA GLU A 130 6.15 12.15 6.82
C GLU A 130 5.32 11.10 6.06
N LEU A 131 4.19 10.69 6.63
CA LEU A 131 3.31 9.67 6.05
C LEU A 131 2.08 10.25 5.35
N GLN A 132 1.83 11.55 5.44
CA GLN A 132 0.63 12.16 4.85
C GLN A 132 0.57 11.97 3.34
N GLU A 133 1.65 12.24 2.63
CA GLU A 133 1.69 12.07 1.17
C GLU A 133 1.58 10.59 0.77
N PRO A 134 2.37 9.65 1.33
CA PRO A 134 2.18 8.23 1.04
C PRO A 134 0.78 7.72 1.34
N LEU A 135 0.14 8.17 2.42
CA LEU A 135 -1.23 7.77 2.74
C LEU A 135 -2.25 8.31 1.74
N ARG A 136 -2.12 9.56 1.31
CA ARG A 136 -2.98 10.09 0.25
C ARG A 136 -2.84 9.29 -1.04
N THR A 137 -1.62 8.92 -1.40
CA THR A 137 -1.34 8.06 -2.55
C THR A 137 -1.99 6.69 -2.39
N ALA A 138 -1.87 6.07 -1.23
CA ALA A 138 -2.43 4.75 -0.93
C ALA A 138 -3.96 4.69 -1.06
N PHE A 139 -4.65 5.80 -0.82
CA PHE A 139 -6.11 5.88 -0.91
C PHE A 139 -6.63 6.52 -2.20
N ARG A 140 -5.76 6.80 -3.17
CA ARG A 140 -6.14 7.53 -4.39
C ARG A 140 -7.28 6.89 -5.17
N THR A 141 -7.22 5.60 -5.43
CA THR A 141 -8.27 4.86 -6.15
C THR A 141 -9.58 4.88 -5.37
N LEU A 142 -9.54 4.64 -4.06
CA LEU A 142 -10.73 4.62 -3.22
C LEU A 142 -11.37 6.00 -3.10
N THR A 143 -10.57 7.05 -3.03
CA THR A 143 -11.07 8.43 -3.01
C THR A 143 -11.76 8.80 -4.32
N ARG A 144 -11.26 8.33 -5.46
CA ARG A 144 -11.88 8.55 -6.79
C ARG A 144 -13.19 7.80 -6.97
N GLN A 145 -13.38 6.67 -6.29
CA GLN A 145 -14.60 5.88 -6.33
C GLN A 145 -15.72 6.50 -5.49
N ARG A 146 -15.42 7.52 -4.68
CA ARG A 146 -16.41 8.22 -3.89
C ARG A 146 -17.37 8.95 -4.83
N PRO A 147 -18.69 8.69 -4.76
CA PRO A 147 -19.64 9.47 -5.53
C PRO A 147 -19.50 10.95 -5.16
N ALA A 148 -19.44 11.81 -6.15
CA ALA A 148 -19.46 13.24 -5.91
C ALA A 148 -20.62 13.58 -4.96
N PRO A 149 -20.42 14.44 -3.93
CA PRO A 149 -21.52 14.90 -3.10
C PRO A 149 -22.59 15.45 -4.07
N GLY A 150 -23.80 14.83 -4.03
CA GLY A 150 -24.82 15.07 -5.03
C GLY A 150 -25.02 16.56 -5.23
N GLY A 151 -24.75 17.01 -6.43
CA GLY A 151 -25.26 18.29 -6.87
C GLY A 151 -26.75 18.23 -6.72
N SER A 152 -27.32 19.03 -5.84
CA SER A 152 -28.75 19.28 -5.80
C SER A 152 -29.13 19.75 -7.19
N GLY A 153 -29.67 18.83 -7.97
CA GLY A 153 -30.34 19.20 -9.18
C GLY A 153 -31.54 20.05 -8.76
N ASN A 154 -31.36 21.33 -8.65
CA ASN A 154 -32.46 22.25 -8.75
C ASN A 154 -32.93 22.21 -10.20
N GLY A 155 -33.82 21.30 -10.48
CA GLY A 155 -34.74 21.49 -11.56
C GLY A 155 -35.76 22.56 -11.17
N PRO A 156 -36.17 23.46 -12.06
CA PRO A 156 -37.23 24.43 -11.77
C PRO A 156 -38.56 23.76 -11.54
#